data_6bbd7acb8f06c7439f5762a1e4ea04f4
#
_entry.id   6bbd7acb8f06c7439f5762a1e4ea04f4
#
_cell.length_a   1.000
_cell.length_b   1.000
_cell.length_c   1.000
_cell.angle_alpha   90.00
_cell.angle_beta   90.00
_cell.angle_gamma   90.00
#
_symmetry.space_group_name_H-M   'P 1'
#
loop_
_entity.id
_entity.type
_entity.pdbx_description
1 polymer ?
#
loop_
_entity_poly.entity_id
_entity_poly.type
_entity_poly.pdbx_seq_one_letter_code
_entity_poly.pdbx_strand_id
1 'polypeptide(L)'
;MKKLLTGVATSVIAILLQTPPCHANKTRPATTKPEDHTVSLDLRFTKKRPNAMQRVFSFLDYGPNGFATGFVVGNGLVMTAYHAVSGNLTVSKKVQLGFAPGDELAVEIQINGCHAAVIKVDEEADLALLQVCQSGRQIKSPAFQATLAKNERLMVIARPHGNKMVRSGFFYGPYLVKGAEFRLATIEGHDGYSGSPVYNQKAEIVGVFSGYDGGHKLAMISPGIRAQKLLEDYIAEPKP
;
A
#
# COMPACT_ATOMS: atom_id res chain seq x y z
N MET A 1 77.68 -45.76 -46.82
CA MET A 1 77.20 -45.32 -45.52
C MET A 1 76.18 -44.23 -45.78
N LYS A 2 74.88 -44.57 -45.74
CA LYS A 2 73.75 -43.61 -45.93
C LYS A 2 73.11 -43.37 -44.60
N LYS A 3 73.12 -42.14 -44.09
CA LYS A 3 72.37 -41.71 -42.89
C LYS A 3 70.96 -41.41 -43.27
N LEU A 4 69.97 -42.06 -42.64
CA LEU A 4 68.55 -41.76 -42.68
C LEU A 4 68.29 -40.65 -41.66
N LEU A 5 67.73 -39.58 -42.12
CA LEU A 5 67.12 -38.54 -41.25
C LEU A 5 65.61 -38.83 -41.13
N THR A 6 65.18 -39.18 -39.94
CA THR A 6 63.78 -39.31 -39.57
C THR A 6 63.28 -37.96 -39.14
N GLY A 7 62.35 -37.34 -39.91
CA GLY A 7 61.69 -36.17 -39.56
C GLY A 7 60.46 -36.47 -38.69
N VAL A 8 60.38 -35.86 -37.50
CA VAL A 8 59.22 -35.92 -36.60
C VAL A 8 58.28 -34.81 -36.95
N ALA A 9 57.11 -35.17 -37.47
CA ALA A 9 56.01 -34.18 -37.72
C ALA A 9 55.24 -33.97 -36.43
N THR A 10 55.32 -32.77 -35.88
CA THR A 10 54.56 -32.34 -34.72
C THR A 10 53.18 -31.79 -35.18
N SER A 11 52.16 -32.61 -35.00
CA SER A 11 50.75 -32.14 -35.26
C SER A 11 50.25 -31.28 -34.09
N VAL A 12 50.04 -29.99 -34.37
CA VAL A 12 49.39 -29.05 -33.43
C VAL A 12 47.87 -29.22 -33.57
N ILE A 13 47.25 -29.83 -32.57
CA ILE A 13 45.80 -29.92 -32.45
C ILE A 13 45.31 -28.60 -31.85
N ALA A 14 44.70 -27.74 -32.69
CA ALA A 14 43.99 -26.54 -32.23
C ALA A 14 42.64 -26.96 -31.61
N ILE A 15 42.56 -26.93 -30.29
CA ILE A 15 41.28 -27.09 -29.56
C ILE A 15 40.53 -25.78 -29.65
N LEU A 16 39.54 -25.73 -30.53
CA LEU A 16 38.54 -24.66 -30.56
C LEU A 16 37.65 -24.77 -29.31
N LEU A 17 37.90 -23.93 -28.31
CA LEU A 17 37.02 -23.72 -27.17
C LEU A 17 35.73 -23.04 -27.69
N GLN A 18 34.71 -23.83 -28.00
CA GLN A 18 33.38 -23.34 -28.22
C GLN A 18 32.79 -22.89 -26.87
N THR A 19 32.73 -21.57 -26.64
CA THR A 19 31.97 -21.00 -25.53
C THR A 19 30.47 -21.25 -25.80
N PRO A 20 29.72 -21.86 -24.84
CA PRO A 20 28.30 -22.05 -25.03
C PRO A 20 27.62 -20.66 -25.10
N PRO A 21 26.61 -20.48 -25.96
CA PRO A 21 25.87 -19.22 -26.02
C PRO A 21 25.23 -18.97 -24.67
N CYS A 22 25.54 -17.81 -24.06
CA CYS A 22 24.88 -17.31 -22.87
C CYS A 22 23.40 -17.13 -23.20
N HIS A 23 22.57 -18.11 -22.82
CA HIS A 23 21.12 -17.95 -22.87
C HIS A 23 20.78 -16.89 -21.86
N ALA A 24 20.53 -15.66 -22.33
CA ALA A 24 19.91 -14.64 -21.53
C ALA A 24 18.58 -15.19 -21.05
N ASN A 25 18.57 -15.60 -19.81
CA ASN A 25 17.36 -16.03 -19.11
C ASN A 25 16.43 -14.83 -19.11
N LYS A 26 15.45 -14.79 -20.02
CA LYS A 26 14.35 -13.84 -19.99
C LYS A 26 13.67 -14.07 -18.65
N THR A 27 14.08 -13.33 -17.63
CA THR A 27 13.36 -13.23 -16.37
C THR A 27 11.93 -12.85 -16.71
N ARG A 28 11.01 -13.82 -16.67
CA ARG A 28 9.57 -13.55 -16.63
C ARG A 28 9.36 -12.44 -15.58
N PRO A 29 8.67 -11.36 -15.92
CA PRO A 29 8.32 -10.38 -14.92
C PRO A 29 7.63 -11.13 -13.79
N ALA A 30 8.21 -11.07 -12.60
CA ALA A 30 7.63 -11.71 -11.42
C ALA A 30 6.22 -11.15 -11.28
N THR A 31 5.21 -12.01 -11.39
CA THR A 31 3.82 -11.64 -11.16
C THR A 31 3.76 -11.24 -9.69
N THR A 32 3.69 -9.95 -9.41
CA THR A 32 3.60 -9.43 -8.04
C THR A 32 2.28 -9.92 -7.46
N LYS A 33 2.35 -10.59 -6.31
CA LYS A 33 1.15 -11.04 -5.62
C LYS A 33 0.44 -9.85 -4.98
N PRO A 34 -0.90 -9.87 -4.83
CA PRO A 34 -1.64 -8.78 -4.17
C PRO A 34 -1.07 -8.36 -2.82
N GLU A 35 -0.58 -9.30 -2.04
CA GLU A 35 0.05 -9.06 -0.74
C GLU A 35 1.37 -8.27 -0.79
N ASP A 36 2.08 -8.29 -1.93
CA ASP A 36 3.35 -7.58 -2.10
C ASP A 36 3.14 -6.06 -2.21
N HIS A 37 1.92 -5.63 -2.51
CA HIS A 37 1.57 -4.21 -2.61
C HIS A 37 1.17 -3.60 -1.26
N THR A 38 0.76 -4.40 -0.26
CA THR A 38 0.27 -3.88 1.03
C THR A 38 1.40 -3.52 1.98
N VAL A 39 1.25 -2.38 2.66
CA VAL A 39 2.20 -1.87 3.65
C VAL A 39 1.48 -1.49 4.95
N SER A 40 2.18 -1.59 6.09
CA SER A 40 1.72 -1.03 7.36
C SER A 40 2.04 0.45 7.41
N LEU A 41 1.11 1.24 7.93
CA LEU A 41 1.32 2.62 8.31
C LEU A 41 1.42 2.70 9.83
N ASP A 42 2.54 3.16 10.33
CA ASP A 42 2.72 3.52 11.73
C ASP A 42 2.38 5.01 11.88
N LEU A 43 1.42 5.32 12.74
CA LEU A 43 0.87 6.66 12.89
C LEU A 43 1.22 7.18 14.29
N ARG A 44 1.70 8.42 14.35
CA ARG A 44 1.94 9.13 15.60
C ARG A 44 1.09 10.39 15.64
N PHE A 45 0.07 10.36 16.48
CA PHE A 45 -0.78 11.51 16.72
C PHE A 45 -0.19 12.40 17.82
N THR A 46 -0.10 13.70 17.56
CA THR A 46 0.39 14.70 18.48
C THR A 46 -0.51 15.94 18.45
N LYS A 47 -0.54 16.72 19.54
CA LYS A 47 -1.28 17.98 19.54
C LYS A 47 -0.61 18.99 18.63
N LYS A 48 -1.36 19.67 17.76
CA LYS A 48 -0.83 20.79 16.94
C LYS A 48 -0.33 21.95 17.80
N ARG A 49 -0.95 22.16 18.97
CA ARG A 49 -0.58 23.22 19.93
C ARG A 49 -0.30 22.62 21.31
N PRO A 50 0.85 21.98 21.50
CA PRO A 50 1.24 21.42 22.80
C PRO A 50 1.56 22.54 23.79
N ASN A 51 1.21 22.35 25.08
CA ASN A 51 1.66 23.22 26.14
C ASN A 51 3.18 22.98 26.46
N ALA A 52 3.78 23.86 27.28
CA ALA A 52 5.22 23.78 27.57
C ALA A 52 5.65 22.41 28.16
N MET A 53 4.84 21.84 29.05
CA MET A 53 5.12 20.54 29.67
C MET A 53 5.01 19.40 28.63
N GLN A 54 4.03 19.43 27.75
CA GLN A 54 3.86 18.45 26.67
C GLN A 54 5.01 18.50 25.66
N ARG A 55 5.61 19.67 25.42
CA ARG A 55 6.82 19.78 24.59
C ARG A 55 8.00 19.03 25.20
N VAL A 56 8.19 19.11 26.52
CA VAL A 56 9.25 18.36 27.22
C VAL A 56 9.03 16.86 27.10
N PHE A 57 7.78 16.39 27.28
CA PHE A 57 7.46 14.98 27.15
C PHE A 57 7.49 14.45 25.69
N SER A 58 7.36 15.33 24.68
CA SER A 58 7.46 14.91 23.27
C SER A 58 8.88 14.49 22.86
N PHE A 59 9.90 14.84 23.65
CA PHE A 59 11.27 14.33 23.48
C PHE A 59 11.46 12.90 23.99
N LEU A 60 10.54 12.39 24.80
CA LEU A 60 10.50 10.97 25.14
C LEU A 60 9.83 10.27 23.96
N ASP A 61 10.58 9.47 23.23
CA ASP A 61 10.12 8.76 22.04
C ASP A 61 9.06 7.71 22.43
N TYR A 62 7.83 8.17 22.53
CA TYR A 62 6.67 7.27 22.59
C TYR A 62 6.42 6.83 21.14
N GLY A 63 6.73 5.60 20.79
CA GLY A 63 6.51 5.02 19.48
C GLY A 63 5.12 5.30 18.86
N PRO A 64 4.76 4.70 17.75
CA PRO A 64 3.48 4.92 17.10
C PRO A 64 2.31 4.61 18.05
N ASN A 65 1.30 5.48 18.08
CA ASN A 65 0.09 5.34 18.91
C ASN A 65 -1.16 5.06 18.07
N GLY A 66 -0.98 4.87 16.76
CA GLY A 66 -2.00 4.43 15.84
C GLY A 66 -1.39 3.66 14.67
N PHE A 67 -2.21 2.92 13.95
CA PHE A 67 -1.78 2.19 12.77
C PHE A 67 -2.93 2.04 11.77
N ALA A 68 -2.55 1.91 10.52
CA ALA A 68 -3.45 1.68 9.40
C ALA A 68 -2.75 0.82 8.35
N THR A 69 -3.43 0.54 7.28
CA THR A 69 -2.87 -0.13 6.11
C THR A 69 -2.86 0.83 4.92
N GLY A 70 -1.90 0.66 4.04
CA GLY A 70 -1.91 1.26 2.72
C GLY A 70 -1.45 0.25 1.68
N PHE A 71 -1.40 0.68 0.44
CA PHE A 71 -0.87 -0.14 -0.64
C PHE A 71 -0.12 0.71 -1.67
N VAL A 72 0.94 0.14 -2.20
CA VAL A 72 1.80 0.79 -3.19
C VAL A 72 1.06 0.88 -4.52
N VAL A 73 0.95 2.08 -5.08
CA VAL A 73 0.31 2.36 -6.37
C VAL A 73 1.28 2.89 -7.42
N GLY A 74 2.54 3.07 -7.05
CA GLY A 74 3.60 3.57 -7.95
C GLY A 74 4.92 3.76 -7.20
N ASN A 75 5.90 4.36 -7.85
CA ASN A 75 7.23 4.60 -7.29
C ASN A 75 7.16 5.54 -6.09
N GLY A 76 7.24 5.00 -4.89
CA GLY A 76 7.16 5.77 -3.65
C GLY A 76 5.75 6.32 -3.34
N LEU A 77 4.72 5.92 -4.10
CA LEU A 77 3.34 6.33 -3.88
C LEU A 77 2.56 5.23 -3.17
N VAL A 78 1.87 5.61 -2.10
CA VAL A 78 1.02 4.72 -1.30
C VAL A 78 -0.37 5.32 -1.19
N MET A 79 -1.40 4.52 -1.49
CA MET A 79 -2.81 4.85 -1.28
C MET A 79 -3.26 4.33 0.08
N THR A 80 -4.08 5.13 0.79
CA THR A 80 -4.68 4.75 2.08
C THR A 80 -6.02 5.46 2.29
N ALA A 81 -6.68 5.24 3.43
CA ALA A 81 -7.88 5.98 3.82
C ALA A 81 -7.50 7.36 4.40
N TYR A 82 -8.23 8.41 3.99
CA TYR A 82 -7.97 9.78 4.42
C TYR A 82 -8.17 9.96 5.93
N HIS A 83 -9.25 9.41 6.51
CA HIS A 83 -9.51 9.54 7.94
C HIS A 83 -8.36 9.00 8.81
N ALA A 84 -7.62 8.00 8.35
CA ALA A 84 -6.48 7.45 9.09
C ALA A 84 -5.32 8.44 9.21
N VAL A 85 -5.15 9.33 8.22
CA VAL A 85 -3.98 10.24 8.11
C VAL A 85 -4.35 11.73 8.23
N SER A 86 -5.62 12.06 8.42
CA SER A 86 -6.10 13.46 8.51
C SER A 86 -5.88 14.11 9.87
N GLY A 87 -5.70 13.32 10.94
CA GLY A 87 -5.73 13.80 12.33
C GLY A 87 -7.14 14.08 12.87
N ASN A 88 -8.18 13.94 12.05
CA ASN A 88 -9.58 14.14 12.44
C ASN A 88 -10.18 12.89 13.09
N LEU A 89 -9.69 12.56 14.28
CA LEU A 89 -10.17 11.41 15.03
C LEU A 89 -11.53 11.70 15.67
N THR A 90 -12.35 10.65 15.81
CA THR A 90 -13.57 10.73 16.62
C THR A 90 -13.26 11.08 18.08
N VAL A 91 -14.22 11.67 18.79
CA VAL A 91 -14.07 11.99 20.23
C VAL A 91 -13.65 10.77 21.03
N SER A 92 -14.29 9.63 20.79
CA SER A 92 -13.98 8.36 21.48
C SER A 92 -12.51 7.95 21.22
N LYS A 93 -12.03 8.03 19.96
CA LYS A 93 -10.65 7.67 19.61
C LYS A 93 -9.63 8.63 20.22
N LYS A 94 -9.93 9.95 20.23
CA LYS A 94 -9.08 10.95 20.90
C LYS A 94 -8.91 10.62 22.40
N VAL A 95 -10.02 10.37 23.11
CA VAL A 95 -9.99 10.02 24.53
C VAL A 95 -9.21 8.73 24.78
N GLN A 96 -9.42 7.70 23.94
CA GLN A 96 -8.68 6.43 24.02
C GLN A 96 -7.15 6.64 23.87
N LEU A 97 -6.72 7.61 23.05
CA LEU A 97 -5.32 7.96 22.87
C LEU A 97 -4.79 9.00 23.88
N GLY A 98 -5.60 9.40 24.88
CA GLY A 98 -5.21 10.34 25.93
C GLY A 98 -5.31 11.83 25.52
N PHE A 99 -6.04 12.14 24.43
CA PHE A 99 -6.29 13.51 23.99
C PHE A 99 -7.63 14.02 24.51
N ALA A 100 -7.75 15.36 24.66
CA ALA A 100 -9.05 15.96 24.94
C ALA A 100 -9.93 15.98 23.67
N PRO A 101 -11.27 15.96 23.82
CA PRO A 101 -12.19 15.98 22.68
C PRO A 101 -11.96 17.13 21.68
N GLY A 102 -11.59 18.32 22.19
CA GLY A 102 -11.33 19.52 21.41
C GLY A 102 -9.92 19.66 20.87
N ASP A 103 -9.02 18.71 21.16
CA ASP A 103 -7.64 18.79 20.67
C ASP A 103 -7.59 18.68 19.14
N GLU A 104 -6.84 19.58 18.50
CA GLU A 104 -6.43 19.45 17.11
C GLU A 104 -5.15 18.63 17.04
N LEU A 105 -5.15 17.58 16.20
CA LEU A 105 -4.04 16.66 16.10
C LEU A 105 -3.29 16.81 14.77
N ALA A 106 -1.97 16.73 14.85
CA ALA A 106 -1.09 16.44 13.73
C ALA A 106 -0.82 14.95 13.67
N VAL A 107 -0.55 14.43 12.49
CA VAL A 107 -0.21 13.02 12.27
C VAL A 107 1.15 12.95 11.60
N GLU A 108 2.06 12.23 12.20
CA GLU A 108 3.30 11.77 11.59
C GLU A 108 3.07 10.36 11.07
N ILE A 109 3.44 10.12 9.81
CA ILE A 109 3.21 8.85 9.13
C ILE A 109 4.55 8.22 8.81
N GLN A 110 4.73 6.96 9.21
CA GLN A 110 5.90 6.19 8.86
C GLN A 110 5.49 4.88 8.16
N ILE A 111 6.27 4.51 7.14
CA ILE A 111 6.11 3.27 6.39
C ILE A 111 7.48 2.62 6.27
N ASN A 112 7.65 1.46 6.90
CA ASN A 112 8.95 0.75 6.97
C ASN A 112 10.10 1.65 7.47
N GLY A 113 9.83 2.50 8.48
CA GLY A 113 10.82 3.44 9.04
C GLY A 113 11.08 4.68 8.20
N CYS A 114 10.40 4.86 7.08
CA CYS A 114 10.47 6.05 6.23
C CYS A 114 9.30 6.99 6.52
N HIS A 115 9.57 8.30 6.62
CA HIS A 115 8.51 9.29 6.67
C HIS A 115 7.70 9.32 5.38
N ALA A 116 6.39 9.49 5.51
CA ALA A 116 5.47 9.67 4.41
C ALA A 116 4.70 10.99 4.58
N ALA A 117 4.48 11.69 3.47
CA ALA A 117 3.70 12.92 3.42
C ALA A 117 2.42 12.73 2.63
N VAL A 118 1.31 13.29 3.11
CA VAL A 118 0.06 13.36 2.34
C VAL A 118 0.25 14.38 1.21
N ILE A 119 0.09 13.94 -0.04
CA ILE A 119 0.33 14.78 -1.22
C ILE A 119 -0.95 15.10 -1.98
N LYS A 120 -1.98 14.26 -1.88
CA LYS A 120 -3.29 14.49 -2.50
C LYS A 120 -4.36 13.74 -1.73
N VAL A 121 -5.57 14.30 -1.68
CA VAL A 121 -6.71 13.69 -0.98
C VAL A 121 -7.98 13.77 -1.81
N ASP A 122 -8.88 12.82 -1.58
CA ASP A 122 -10.28 12.85 -1.96
C ASP A 122 -11.10 12.62 -0.67
N GLU A 123 -11.46 13.72 0.00
CA GLU A 123 -12.13 13.65 1.30
C GLU A 123 -13.52 13.03 1.20
N GLU A 124 -14.24 13.25 0.10
CA GLU A 124 -15.57 12.68 -0.10
C GLU A 124 -15.53 11.15 -0.23
N ALA A 125 -14.51 10.61 -0.89
CA ALA A 125 -14.30 9.19 -1.05
C ALA A 125 -13.43 8.59 0.05
N ASP A 126 -13.02 9.37 1.07
CA ASP A 126 -12.13 8.94 2.15
C ASP A 126 -10.82 8.33 1.64
N LEU A 127 -10.14 9.00 0.70
CA LEU A 127 -8.89 8.53 0.09
C LEU A 127 -7.75 9.52 0.30
N ALA A 128 -6.54 9.02 0.52
CA ALA A 128 -5.33 9.81 0.57
C ALA A 128 -4.19 9.13 -0.21
N LEU A 129 -3.44 9.93 -0.97
CA LEU A 129 -2.22 9.53 -1.63
C LEU A 129 -1.03 10.07 -0.84
N LEU A 130 -0.10 9.18 -0.52
CA LEU A 130 1.10 9.49 0.24
C LEU A 130 2.33 9.37 -0.64
N GLN A 131 3.29 10.29 -0.44
CA GLN A 131 4.65 10.16 -0.94
C GLN A 131 5.53 9.63 0.18
N VAL A 132 6.20 8.52 -0.05
CA VAL A 132 7.15 7.90 0.88
C VAL A 132 8.57 8.24 0.44
N CYS A 133 9.50 8.40 1.39
CA CYS A 133 10.92 8.48 1.08
C CYS A 133 11.32 7.25 0.24
N GLN A 134 12.29 7.39 -0.64
CA GLN A 134 12.63 6.44 -1.71
C GLN A 134 12.42 4.96 -1.37
N SER A 135 11.47 4.33 -2.03
CA SER A 135 11.38 2.88 -2.09
C SER A 135 12.29 2.40 -3.21
N GLY A 136 13.35 1.69 -2.87
CA GLY A 136 14.28 1.11 -3.87
C GLY A 136 13.64 0.01 -4.75
N ARG A 137 12.38 -0.31 -4.57
CA ARG A 137 11.67 -1.35 -5.32
C ARG A 137 10.61 -0.72 -6.22
N GLN A 138 10.82 -0.83 -7.53
CA GLN A 138 9.79 -0.49 -8.50
C GLN A 138 8.70 -1.57 -8.45
N ILE A 139 7.56 -1.24 -7.88
CA ILE A 139 6.36 -2.08 -7.89
C ILE A 139 5.44 -1.53 -8.98
N LYS A 140 5.03 -2.40 -9.90
CA LYS A 140 4.03 -2.03 -10.90
C LYS A 140 2.71 -1.70 -10.20
N SER A 141 2.09 -0.59 -10.59
CA SER A 141 0.76 -0.24 -10.09
C SER A 141 -0.22 -1.39 -10.30
N PRO A 142 -0.99 -1.77 -9.27
CA PRO A 142 -2.02 -2.78 -9.44
C PRO A 142 -3.12 -2.31 -10.40
N ALA A 143 -3.83 -3.27 -11.01
CA ALA A 143 -4.98 -2.95 -11.84
C ALA A 143 -6.18 -2.57 -10.96
N PHE A 144 -6.94 -1.57 -11.40
CA PHE A 144 -8.20 -1.16 -10.78
C PHE A 144 -9.38 -1.65 -11.58
N GLN A 145 -10.47 -2.01 -10.90
CA GLN A 145 -11.74 -2.45 -11.49
C GLN A 145 -12.89 -1.56 -11.01
N ALA A 146 -13.61 -0.99 -11.96
CA ALA A 146 -14.70 -0.06 -11.67
C ALA A 146 -16.02 -0.74 -11.29
N THR A 147 -16.32 -1.91 -11.87
CA THR A 147 -17.61 -2.58 -11.74
C THR A 147 -17.50 -3.83 -10.88
N LEU A 148 -18.55 -4.11 -10.10
CA LEU A 148 -18.72 -5.32 -9.30
C LEU A 148 -20.04 -6.00 -9.65
N ALA A 149 -20.01 -7.31 -9.79
CA ALA A 149 -21.23 -8.11 -9.92
C ALA A 149 -21.88 -8.28 -8.53
N LYS A 150 -23.20 -8.43 -8.52
CA LYS A 150 -23.93 -8.74 -7.27
C LYS A 150 -23.40 -10.04 -6.65
N ASN A 151 -23.15 -10.00 -5.35
CA ASN A 151 -22.56 -11.12 -4.59
C ASN A 151 -21.16 -11.56 -5.09
N GLU A 152 -20.42 -10.68 -5.77
CA GLU A 152 -19.05 -10.97 -6.13
C GLU A 152 -18.19 -11.17 -4.88
N ARG A 153 -17.36 -12.23 -4.89
CA ARG A 153 -16.45 -12.51 -3.78
C ARG A 153 -15.32 -11.51 -3.77
N LEU A 154 -15.11 -10.87 -2.62
CA LEU A 154 -14.09 -9.87 -2.38
C LEU A 154 -13.12 -10.36 -1.30
N MET A 155 -11.90 -9.83 -1.34
CA MET A 155 -10.85 -10.10 -0.37
C MET A 155 -10.16 -8.81 0.03
N VAL A 156 -10.00 -8.58 1.33
CA VAL A 156 -9.16 -7.50 1.88
C VAL A 156 -7.84 -8.08 2.37
N ILE A 157 -6.74 -7.38 2.10
CA ILE A 157 -5.42 -7.69 2.66
C ILE A 157 -4.98 -6.50 3.50
N ALA A 158 -4.94 -6.67 4.80
CA ALA A 158 -4.56 -5.64 5.76
C ALA A 158 -3.22 -5.96 6.41
N ARG A 159 -2.55 -4.94 6.97
CA ARG A 159 -1.29 -5.08 7.71
C ARG A 159 -1.28 -4.33 9.04
N PRO A 160 -2.22 -4.60 9.95
CA PRO A 160 -2.18 -3.99 11.27
C PRO A 160 -0.88 -4.39 11.99
N HIS A 161 -0.13 -3.40 12.50
CA HIS A 161 1.17 -3.61 13.14
C HIS A 161 2.16 -4.47 12.31
N GLY A 162 2.14 -4.35 10.99
CA GLY A 162 2.97 -5.15 10.08
C GLY A 162 2.49 -6.58 9.82
N ASN A 163 1.54 -7.10 10.61
CA ASN A 163 1.04 -8.46 10.47
C ASN A 163 0.06 -8.58 9.30
N LYS A 164 0.31 -9.53 8.38
CA LYS A 164 -0.61 -9.77 7.27
C LYS A 164 -1.88 -10.44 7.74
N MET A 165 -3.01 -9.77 7.50
CA MET A 165 -4.35 -10.28 7.75
C MET A 165 -5.13 -10.33 6.45
N VAL A 166 -5.80 -11.46 6.18
CA VAL A 166 -6.64 -11.65 5.00
C VAL A 166 -8.05 -12.00 5.45
N ARG A 167 -9.04 -11.28 4.91
CA ARG A 167 -10.45 -11.56 5.13
C ARG A 167 -11.17 -11.55 3.80
N SER A 168 -12.23 -12.32 3.68
CA SER A 168 -13.06 -12.35 2.48
C SER A 168 -14.53 -12.26 2.84
N GLY A 169 -15.29 -11.77 1.90
CA GLY A 169 -16.75 -11.65 1.98
C GLY A 169 -17.32 -11.43 0.60
N PHE A 170 -18.50 -10.86 0.52
CA PHE A 170 -19.20 -10.66 -0.73
C PHE A 170 -19.64 -9.20 -0.88
N PHE A 171 -19.64 -8.70 -2.08
CA PHE A 171 -20.20 -7.40 -2.40
C PHE A 171 -21.71 -7.40 -2.09
N TYR A 172 -22.13 -6.48 -1.25
CA TYR A 172 -23.51 -6.34 -0.81
C TYR A 172 -24.28 -5.38 -1.70
N GLY A 173 -23.71 -4.21 -2.00
CA GLY A 173 -24.32 -3.19 -2.85
C GLY A 173 -23.64 -1.82 -2.71
N PRO A 174 -24.07 -0.86 -3.54
CA PRO A 174 -23.66 0.54 -3.38
C PRO A 174 -24.36 1.18 -2.17
N TYR A 175 -23.72 2.20 -1.59
CA TYR A 175 -24.22 2.95 -0.46
C TYR A 175 -23.82 4.43 -0.59
N LEU A 176 -24.72 5.35 -0.33
CA LEU A 176 -24.48 6.78 -0.42
C LEU A 176 -24.27 7.37 0.98
N VAL A 177 -23.16 8.07 1.17
CA VAL A 177 -22.86 8.85 2.36
C VAL A 177 -22.68 10.30 1.96
N LYS A 178 -23.57 11.16 2.39
CA LYS A 178 -23.55 12.62 2.06
C LYS A 178 -23.36 12.91 0.55
N GLY A 179 -23.94 12.06 -0.30
CA GLY A 179 -23.83 12.19 -1.76
C GLY A 179 -22.62 11.47 -2.40
N ALA A 180 -21.65 11.03 -1.63
CA ALA A 180 -20.54 10.22 -2.12
C ALA A 180 -20.92 8.73 -2.15
N GLU A 181 -20.56 8.04 -3.23
CA GLU A 181 -20.78 6.60 -3.37
C GLU A 181 -19.70 5.81 -2.63
N PHE A 182 -20.12 4.87 -1.81
CA PHE A 182 -19.33 3.81 -1.22
C PHE A 182 -19.89 2.46 -1.63
N ARG A 183 -19.15 1.40 -1.32
CA ARG A 183 -19.54 0.00 -1.56
C ARG A 183 -19.61 -0.73 -0.23
N LEU A 184 -20.68 -1.48 -0.02
CA LEU A 184 -20.80 -2.33 1.16
C LEU A 184 -20.39 -3.76 0.81
N ALA A 185 -19.73 -4.44 1.76
CA ALA A 185 -19.36 -5.85 1.64
C ALA A 185 -19.45 -6.55 2.99
N THR A 186 -19.74 -7.85 2.97
CA THR A 186 -19.79 -8.70 4.16
C THR A 186 -18.40 -9.14 4.62
N ILE A 187 -17.45 -8.21 4.63
CA ILE A 187 -16.08 -8.42 5.10
C ILE A 187 -15.99 -7.94 6.52
N GLU A 188 -15.54 -8.79 7.42
CA GLU A 188 -15.27 -8.40 8.80
C GLU A 188 -14.06 -7.47 8.87
N GLY A 189 -14.21 -6.34 9.56
CA GLY A 189 -13.18 -5.33 9.74
C GLY A 189 -12.70 -5.22 11.18
N HIS A 190 -11.45 -4.84 11.34
CA HIS A 190 -10.80 -4.61 12.63
C HIS A 190 -9.96 -3.35 12.58
N ASP A 191 -9.51 -2.86 13.74
CA ASP A 191 -8.55 -1.76 13.84
C ASP A 191 -7.33 -2.02 12.96
N GLY A 192 -6.89 -0.99 12.23
CA GLY A 192 -5.78 -1.06 11.29
C GLY A 192 -6.13 -1.55 9.88
N TYR A 193 -7.39 -1.92 9.61
CA TYR A 193 -7.83 -2.27 8.24
C TYR A 193 -8.07 -1.04 7.35
N SER A 194 -8.28 0.14 7.93
CA SER A 194 -8.42 1.40 7.20
C SER A 194 -7.29 1.58 6.19
N GLY A 195 -7.65 1.87 4.94
CA GLY A 195 -6.71 2.04 3.82
C GLY A 195 -6.26 0.75 3.13
N SER A 196 -6.73 -0.42 3.60
CA SER A 196 -6.42 -1.70 2.94
C SER A 196 -7.01 -1.80 1.54
N PRO A 197 -6.28 -2.34 0.56
CA PRO A 197 -6.85 -2.65 -0.74
C PRO A 197 -7.85 -3.81 -0.64
N VAL A 198 -8.95 -3.66 -1.36
CA VAL A 198 -9.95 -4.70 -1.53
C VAL A 198 -9.89 -5.23 -2.96
N TYR A 199 -9.75 -6.52 -3.11
CA TYR A 199 -9.55 -7.21 -4.37
C TYR A 199 -10.75 -8.05 -4.77
N ASN A 200 -10.96 -8.19 -6.07
CA ASN A 200 -11.82 -9.22 -6.64
C ASN A 200 -11.04 -10.55 -6.84
N GLN A 201 -11.71 -11.56 -7.41
CA GLN A 201 -11.10 -12.88 -7.68
C GLN A 201 -9.99 -12.85 -8.75
N LYS A 202 -9.90 -11.77 -9.55
CA LYS A 202 -8.85 -11.58 -10.56
C LYS A 202 -7.63 -10.82 -10.00
N ALA A 203 -7.61 -10.56 -8.69
CA ALA A 203 -6.61 -9.74 -8.03
C ALA A 203 -6.58 -8.27 -8.51
N GLU A 204 -7.70 -7.76 -9.03
CA GLU A 204 -7.88 -6.35 -9.36
C GLU A 204 -8.41 -5.59 -8.14
N ILE A 205 -7.95 -4.37 -7.92
CA ILE A 205 -8.42 -3.51 -6.82
C ILE A 205 -9.79 -2.95 -7.17
N VAL A 206 -10.79 -3.32 -6.38
CA VAL A 206 -12.15 -2.82 -6.52
C VAL A 206 -12.44 -1.66 -5.57
N GLY A 207 -11.60 -1.44 -4.56
CA GLY A 207 -11.75 -0.32 -3.64
C GLY A 207 -10.73 -0.33 -2.50
N VAL A 208 -10.91 0.62 -1.60
CA VAL A 208 -10.10 0.84 -0.40
C VAL A 208 -10.99 0.72 0.83
N PHE A 209 -10.58 -0.07 1.80
CA PHE A 209 -11.34 -0.27 3.04
C PHE A 209 -11.37 1.02 3.84
N SER A 210 -12.57 1.59 4.04
CA SER A 210 -12.77 2.86 4.75
C SER A 210 -13.28 2.64 6.18
N GLY A 211 -14.14 1.66 6.42
CA GLY A 211 -14.68 1.45 7.75
C GLY A 211 -15.45 0.15 7.90
N TYR A 212 -15.92 -0.11 9.12
CA TYR A 212 -16.72 -1.28 9.43
C TYR A 212 -17.85 -0.94 10.38
N ASP A 213 -19.06 -1.27 10.01
CA ASP A 213 -20.23 -1.21 10.87
C ASP A 213 -20.43 -2.57 11.56
N GLY A 214 -20.04 -2.64 12.82
CA GLY A 214 -20.17 -3.86 13.61
C GLY A 214 -21.62 -4.26 13.91
N GLY A 215 -22.55 -3.31 13.89
CA GLY A 215 -23.99 -3.58 14.10
C GLY A 215 -24.60 -4.32 12.91
N HIS A 216 -24.29 -3.91 11.69
CA HIS A 216 -24.75 -4.55 10.47
C HIS A 216 -23.78 -5.57 9.91
N LYS A 217 -22.57 -5.70 10.47
CA LYS A 217 -21.47 -6.57 10.00
C LYS A 217 -21.09 -6.30 8.54
N LEU A 218 -21.01 -5.02 8.17
CA LEU A 218 -20.71 -4.57 6.82
C LEU A 218 -19.47 -3.68 6.81
N ALA A 219 -18.55 -3.98 5.89
CA ALA A 219 -17.45 -3.11 5.55
C ALA A 219 -17.94 -2.02 4.59
N MET A 220 -17.45 -0.80 4.79
CA MET A 220 -17.58 0.33 3.89
C MET A 220 -16.28 0.46 3.08
N ILE A 221 -16.40 0.50 1.77
CA ILE A 221 -15.28 0.46 0.83
C ILE A 221 -15.39 1.66 -0.10
N SER A 222 -14.36 2.47 -0.16
CA SER A 222 -14.22 3.55 -1.14
C SER A 222 -14.02 2.96 -2.52
N PRO A 223 -14.73 3.44 -3.58
CA PRO A 223 -14.64 2.83 -4.90
C PRO A 223 -13.23 2.90 -5.51
N GLY A 224 -12.77 1.78 -6.10
CA GLY A 224 -11.45 1.70 -6.73
C GLY A 224 -11.25 2.70 -7.87
N ILE A 225 -12.32 3.03 -8.59
CA ILE A 225 -12.27 4.04 -9.66
C ILE A 225 -11.94 5.45 -9.12
N ARG A 226 -12.37 5.80 -7.88
CA ARG A 226 -12.01 7.06 -7.23
C ARG A 226 -10.52 7.06 -6.84
N ALA A 227 -10.01 5.91 -6.35
CA ALA A 227 -8.59 5.75 -6.03
C ALA A 227 -7.71 5.82 -7.29
N GLN A 228 -8.16 5.20 -8.39
CA GLN A 228 -7.49 5.31 -9.69
C GLN A 228 -7.45 6.76 -10.17
N LYS A 229 -8.60 7.45 -10.13
CA LYS A 229 -8.69 8.85 -10.54
C LYS A 229 -7.79 9.76 -9.70
N LEU A 230 -7.75 9.58 -8.38
CA LEU A 230 -6.89 10.37 -7.49
C LEU A 230 -5.41 10.21 -7.87
N LEU A 231 -4.98 8.99 -8.22
CA LEU A 231 -3.64 8.70 -8.69
C LEU A 231 -3.36 9.33 -10.06
N GLU A 232 -4.27 9.18 -11.02
CA GLU A 232 -4.14 9.74 -12.37
C GLU A 232 -4.08 11.28 -12.35
N ASP A 233 -4.94 11.92 -11.56
CA ASP A 233 -4.96 13.37 -11.37
C ASP A 233 -3.63 13.88 -10.77
N TYR A 234 -3.01 13.13 -9.84
CA TYR A 234 -1.70 13.47 -9.31
C TYR A 234 -0.57 13.31 -10.34
N ILE A 235 -0.63 12.25 -11.15
CA ILE A 235 0.40 12.00 -12.17
C ILE A 235 0.33 13.05 -13.31
N ALA A 236 -0.87 13.52 -13.63
CA ALA A 236 -1.10 14.52 -14.67
C ALA A 236 -0.74 15.95 -14.25
N GLU A 237 -0.60 16.23 -12.95
CA GLU A 237 -0.19 17.55 -12.47
C GLU A 237 1.27 17.85 -12.86
N PRO A 238 1.55 19.04 -13.42
CA PRO A 238 2.92 19.45 -13.70
C PRO A 238 3.69 19.51 -12.38
N LYS A 239 4.77 18.78 -12.30
CA LYS A 239 5.66 18.84 -11.14
C LYS A 239 6.50 20.12 -11.22
N PRO A 240 6.61 20.87 -10.10
CA PRO A 240 7.40 22.08 -10.05
C PRO A 240 8.90 21.83 -10.32
#